data_55585077a793296cfcdf4addf3651435
#
_entry.id   55585077a793296cfcdf4addf3651435
#
_cell.length_a   1.000
_cell.length_b   1.000
_cell.length_c   1.000
_cell.angle_alpha   90.00
_cell.angle_beta   90.00
_cell.angle_gamma   90.00
#
_symmetry.space_group_name_H-M   'P 1'
#
loop_
_entity.id
_entity.type
_entity.pdbx_description
1 polymer ?
#
loop_
_entity_poly.entity_id
_entity_poly.type
_entity_poly.pdbx_seq_one_letter_code
_entity_poly.pdbx_strand_id
1 'polypeptide(L)'
;MIILTTITVTLLLSSATTAIGAPSSNEDELTIITEDFFPDSLIKYTGAYDIVQLVVPLNALNFAKDSDDSSPESDDGTGVIFFVEAELDDKGNKDYKGLYVLRNGKGTKLLENGRDAVAVNDDSKTVYLAASDGLYVYNYKENKADKYGTLTDNIIDIEKENSSNVLYIVTDKHEVYKVTDEGTKKTKVEKIKNAQQLVLDYSDNIYYYGEDKQPYVINAEGVKKFVGLPENPTSVTLIKPPFVMEDCVPFVSDDKVYYLNANGTSQLSEFQLKVKPTAYGMEAALIDYFAYKKHIYEVNLLAIIVGEIKDFVEVNFLKDKASSIQSIATRSRSGLHP
;
A
#
# COMPACT_ATOMS: atom_id res chain seq x y z
N MET A 1 18.60 -3.55 -16.65
CA MET A 1 18.99 -3.52 -15.23
C MET A 1 19.13 -2.09 -14.71
N ILE A 2 19.78 -1.17 -15.42
CA ILE A 2 19.96 0.25 -15.03
C ILE A 2 18.60 1.01 -14.92
N ILE A 3 17.63 0.71 -15.79
CA ILE A 3 16.34 1.42 -15.87
C ILE A 3 15.44 1.12 -14.66
N LEU A 4 15.41 -0.12 -14.17
CA LEU A 4 14.59 -0.51 -13.00
C LEU A 4 15.05 0.25 -11.74
N THR A 5 16.36 0.43 -11.58
CA THR A 5 17.00 1.14 -10.48
C THR A 5 16.63 2.62 -10.44
N THR A 6 16.56 3.26 -11.61
CA THR A 6 16.28 4.69 -11.71
C THR A 6 14.87 5.00 -11.24
N ILE A 7 13.87 4.17 -11.58
CA ILE A 7 12.46 4.43 -11.28
C ILE A 7 12.16 4.41 -9.79
N THR A 8 12.64 3.39 -9.10
CA THR A 8 12.28 3.20 -7.70
C THR A 8 13.08 4.13 -6.78
N VAL A 9 14.31 4.43 -7.14
CA VAL A 9 15.13 5.47 -6.47
C VAL A 9 14.54 6.85 -6.73
N THR A 10 14.00 7.12 -7.92
CA THR A 10 13.40 8.42 -8.24
C THR A 10 12.05 8.63 -7.57
N LEU A 11 11.22 7.57 -7.42
CA LEU A 11 10.00 7.63 -6.58
C LEU A 11 10.33 8.00 -5.12
N LEU A 12 11.45 7.51 -4.59
CA LEU A 12 11.91 7.80 -3.24
C LEU A 12 12.62 9.17 -3.13
N LEU A 13 13.41 9.56 -4.13
CA LEU A 13 14.19 10.80 -4.11
C LEU A 13 13.36 12.04 -4.48
N SER A 14 12.37 11.93 -5.37
CA SER A 14 11.49 13.06 -5.70
C SER A 14 10.64 13.50 -4.50
N SER A 15 10.25 12.58 -3.61
CA SER A 15 9.59 12.94 -2.36
C SER A 15 10.51 13.63 -1.35
N ALA A 16 11.81 13.32 -1.34
CA ALA A 16 12.80 13.94 -0.45
C ALA A 16 13.29 15.30 -0.95
N THR A 17 13.27 15.57 -2.27
CA THR A 17 13.77 16.84 -2.83
C THR A 17 12.75 17.97 -2.79
N THR A 18 11.46 17.71 -2.62
CA THR A 18 10.46 18.76 -2.35
C THR A 18 10.64 19.46 -1.01
N ALA A 19 11.40 18.87 -0.06
CA ALA A 19 11.74 19.47 1.23
C ALA A 19 13.02 20.33 1.22
N ILE A 20 13.85 20.26 0.17
CA ILE A 20 15.09 21.03 0.06
C ILE A 20 15.10 21.65 -1.34
N GLY A 21 14.73 22.92 -1.42
CA GLY A 21 14.74 23.69 -2.67
C GLY A 21 16.12 23.70 -3.33
N ALA A 22 16.35 22.80 -4.27
CA ALA A 22 17.48 22.83 -5.18
C ALA A 22 16.97 23.17 -6.59
N PRO A 23 17.68 24.04 -7.37
CA PRO A 23 17.25 24.44 -8.68
C PRO A 23 17.35 23.26 -9.67
N SER A 24 16.23 22.90 -10.26
CA SER A 24 16.17 21.95 -11.35
C SER A 24 16.79 22.56 -12.62
N SER A 25 17.81 21.93 -13.13
CA SER A 25 18.28 22.14 -14.49
C SER A 25 18.57 20.76 -15.11
N ASN A 26 17.52 20.11 -15.60
CA ASN A 26 17.55 19.14 -16.70
C ASN A 26 16.09 18.88 -17.07
N GLU A 27 15.79 18.81 -18.36
CA GLU A 27 14.49 18.40 -18.89
C GLU A 27 14.14 17.06 -18.22
N ASP A 28 13.04 17.01 -17.45
CA ASP A 28 12.57 15.81 -16.73
C ASP A 28 12.31 14.71 -17.76
N GLU A 29 13.16 13.71 -17.80
CA GLU A 29 13.06 12.59 -18.75
C GLU A 29 11.88 11.71 -18.30
N LEU A 30 10.82 11.67 -19.11
CA LEU A 30 9.63 10.88 -18.85
C LEU A 30 9.99 9.38 -18.78
N THR A 31 9.73 8.77 -17.64
CA THR A 31 9.96 7.35 -17.41
C THR A 31 8.72 6.53 -17.77
N ILE A 32 8.82 5.67 -18.78
CA ILE A 32 7.70 4.86 -19.26
C ILE A 32 7.81 3.44 -18.69
N ILE A 33 6.83 3.05 -17.89
CA ILE A 33 6.70 1.71 -17.30
C ILE A 33 6.06 0.78 -18.34
N THR A 34 6.81 -0.24 -18.75
CA THR A 34 6.39 -1.26 -19.72
C THR A 34 6.45 -2.66 -19.09
N GLU A 35 6.10 -3.72 -19.84
CA GLU A 35 6.18 -5.11 -19.36
C GLU A 35 7.59 -5.53 -18.93
N ASP A 36 8.63 -4.91 -19.48
CA ASP A 36 10.02 -5.22 -19.13
C ASP A 36 10.37 -4.92 -17.67
N PHE A 37 9.51 -4.15 -16.96
CA PHE A 37 9.62 -3.92 -15.53
C PHE A 37 9.23 -5.13 -14.68
N PHE A 38 8.58 -6.11 -15.27
CA PHE A 38 8.04 -7.29 -14.58
C PHE A 38 8.67 -8.58 -15.12
N PRO A 39 10.01 -8.76 -15.03
CA PRO A 39 10.68 -9.98 -15.49
C PRO A 39 10.35 -11.15 -14.56
N ASP A 40 10.27 -12.35 -15.12
CA ASP A 40 9.95 -13.58 -14.39
C ASP A 40 10.90 -13.85 -13.20
N SER A 41 12.14 -13.37 -13.27
CA SER A 41 13.13 -13.52 -12.19
C SER A 41 12.77 -12.79 -10.88
N LEU A 42 11.82 -11.85 -10.90
CA LEU A 42 11.31 -11.14 -9.74
C LEU A 42 10.00 -11.70 -9.22
N ILE A 43 9.45 -12.76 -9.86
CA ILE A 43 8.21 -13.37 -9.39
C ILE A 43 8.44 -14.07 -8.04
N LYS A 44 7.71 -13.64 -7.03
CA LYS A 44 7.70 -14.23 -5.69
C LYS A 44 6.55 -15.22 -5.49
N TYR A 45 5.41 -14.95 -6.11
CA TYR A 45 4.23 -15.77 -6.02
C TYR A 45 3.39 -15.69 -7.30
N THR A 46 2.69 -16.78 -7.61
CA THR A 46 1.72 -16.83 -8.71
C THR A 46 0.38 -17.29 -8.19
N GLY A 47 -0.64 -16.45 -8.33
CA GLY A 47 -2.02 -16.72 -7.96
C GLY A 47 -2.79 -17.51 -9.02
N ALA A 48 -3.95 -18.01 -8.66
CA ALA A 48 -4.89 -18.63 -9.60
C ALA A 48 -5.64 -17.57 -10.44
N TYR A 49 -5.91 -16.40 -9.84
CA TYR A 49 -6.62 -15.28 -10.42
C TYR A 49 -5.78 -14.00 -10.34
N ASP A 50 -6.30 -12.89 -10.86
CA ASP A 50 -5.63 -11.59 -10.73
C ASP A 50 -5.60 -11.16 -9.26
N ILE A 51 -4.45 -10.64 -8.84
CA ILE A 51 -4.26 -10.11 -7.49
C ILE A 51 -4.66 -8.64 -7.53
N VAL A 52 -5.77 -8.30 -6.88
CA VAL A 52 -6.42 -6.99 -6.97
C VAL A 52 -6.21 -6.12 -5.74
N GLN A 53 -5.61 -6.67 -4.70
CA GLN A 53 -5.21 -5.98 -3.48
C GLN A 53 -3.97 -6.63 -2.91
N LEU A 54 -3.07 -5.81 -2.38
CA LEU A 54 -1.80 -6.24 -1.80
C LEU A 54 -1.53 -5.42 -0.54
N VAL A 55 -1.36 -6.09 0.59
CA VAL A 55 -1.07 -5.44 1.87
C VAL A 55 0.21 -6.03 2.43
N VAL A 56 1.21 -5.18 2.54
CA VAL A 56 2.53 -5.52 3.06
C VAL A 56 2.70 -4.80 4.39
N PRO A 57 2.67 -5.51 5.53
CA PRO A 57 2.99 -4.90 6.82
C PRO A 57 4.38 -4.26 6.80
N LEU A 58 4.55 -3.13 7.46
CA LEU A 58 5.86 -2.45 7.51
C LEU A 58 6.97 -3.32 8.12
N ASN A 59 6.60 -4.27 8.98
CA ASN A 59 7.51 -5.22 9.62
C ASN A 59 7.38 -6.65 9.04
N ALA A 60 6.96 -6.78 7.79
CA ALA A 60 6.66 -8.07 7.16
C ALA A 60 7.78 -9.12 7.33
N LEU A 61 9.05 -8.71 7.17
CA LEU A 61 10.22 -9.57 7.38
C LEU A 61 10.43 -10.05 8.82
N ASN A 62 9.87 -9.35 9.79
CA ASN A 62 9.99 -9.69 11.22
C ASN A 62 8.72 -10.33 11.77
N PHE A 63 7.71 -10.54 10.95
CA PHE A 63 6.43 -11.09 11.37
C PHE A 63 6.58 -12.49 11.98
N ALA A 64 7.56 -13.28 11.50
CA ALA A 64 7.84 -14.63 11.95
C ALA A 64 8.74 -14.70 13.20
N LYS A 65 9.44 -13.62 13.56
CA LYS A 65 10.39 -13.62 14.69
C LYS A 65 9.65 -13.33 15.99
N ASP A 66 9.07 -14.35 16.61
CA ASP A 66 8.72 -14.30 18.02
C ASP A 66 9.94 -14.71 18.85
N SER A 67 10.22 -13.98 19.92
CA SER A 67 11.38 -14.14 20.81
C SER A 67 11.44 -15.48 21.57
N ASP A 68 10.39 -16.28 21.49
CA ASP A 68 10.24 -17.51 22.30
C ASP A 68 10.16 -18.81 21.48
N ASP A 69 10.11 -18.77 20.13
CA ASP A 69 10.02 -19.97 19.33
C ASP A 69 11.37 -20.30 18.65
N SER A 70 12.12 -21.19 19.30
CA SER A 70 13.37 -21.75 18.78
C SER A 70 13.17 -22.85 17.74
N SER A 71 11.98 -22.98 17.15
CA SER A 71 11.75 -23.92 16.06
C SER A 71 12.42 -23.40 14.78
N PRO A 72 13.29 -24.19 14.14
CA PRO A 72 13.87 -23.84 12.86
C PRO A 72 12.88 -24.13 11.73
N GLU A 73 11.69 -23.53 11.75
CA GLU A 73 10.96 -23.40 10.50
C GLU A 73 11.76 -22.43 9.64
N SER A 74 12.22 -22.91 8.52
CA SER A 74 13.06 -22.22 7.58
C SER A 74 12.40 -20.89 7.20
N ASP A 75 12.86 -19.81 7.86
CA ASP A 75 12.59 -18.44 7.41
C ASP A 75 13.29 -18.34 6.04
N ASP A 76 12.52 -18.43 4.98
CA ASP A 76 13.03 -18.28 3.60
C ASP A 76 13.33 -16.82 3.27
N GLY A 77 13.27 -15.93 4.29
CA GLY A 77 13.44 -14.50 4.13
C GLY A 77 12.27 -13.80 3.43
N THR A 78 11.15 -14.52 3.21
CA THR A 78 9.95 -13.95 2.62
C THR A 78 9.11 -13.27 3.70
N GLY A 79 8.83 -11.98 3.49
CA GLY A 79 7.90 -11.25 4.35
C GLY A 79 6.49 -11.84 4.31
N VAL A 80 5.72 -11.60 5.38
CA VAL A 80 4.29 -11.95 5.39
C VAL A 80 3.52 -10.90 4.59
N ILE A 81 2.78 -11.35 3.57
CA ILE A 81 2.03 -10.49 2.65
C ILE A 81 0.59 -10.96 2.60
N PHE A 82 -0.37 -10.02 2.66
CA PHE A 82 -1.79 -10.32 2.46
C PHE A 82 -2.19 -9.87 1.06
N PHE A 83 -3.05 -10.66 0.41
CA PHE A 83 -3.51 -10.33 -0.93
C PHE A 83 -4.93 -10.84 -1.19
N VAL A 84 -5.62 -10.19 -2.12
CA VAL A 84 -6.95 -10.58 -2.56
C VAL A 84 -6.90 -10.99 -4.02
N GLU A 85 -7.45 -12.16 -4.32
CA GLU A 85 -7.63 -12.63 -5.69
C GLU A 85 -9.05 -12.33 -6.19
N ALA A 86 -9.16 -11.93 -7.47
CA ALA A 86 -10.44 -11.75 -8.16
C ALA A 86 -10.31 -12.07 -9.65
N GLU A 87 -11.41 -12.49 -10.26
CA GLU A 87 -11.59 -12.39 -11.71
C GLU A 87 -12.03 -10.98 -12.06
N LEU A 88 -11.40 -10.42 -13.09
CA LEU A 88 -11.76 -9.10 -13.62
C LEU A 88 -12.52 -9.29 -14.92
N ASP A 89 -13.70 -8.67 -15.03
CA ASP A 89 -14.41 -8.58 -16.30
C ASP A 89 -13.81 -7.46 -17.20
N ASP A 90 -14.27 -7.37 -18.44
CA ASP A 90 -13.82 -6.37 -19.42
C ASP A 90 -14.06 -4.90 -18.95
N LYS A 91 -14.90 -4.70 -17.95
CA LYS A 91 -15.20 -3.39 -17.34
C LYS A 91 -14.40 -3.13 -16.07
N GLY A 92 -13.60 -4.11 -15.62
CA GLY A 92 -12.83 -4.05 -14.40
C GLY A 92 -13.63 -4.36 -13.13
N ASN A 93 -14.86 -4.90 -13.24
CA ASN A 93 -15.59 -5.38 -12.07
C ASN A 93 -14.91 -6.62 -11.49
N LYS A 94 -14.87 -6.70 -10.16
CA LYS A 94 -14.17 -7.74 -9.43
C LYS A 94 -15.15 -8.84 -8.98
N ASP A 95 -14.94 -10.08 -9.43
CA ASP A 95 -15.53 -11.28 -8.83
C ASP A 95 -14.50 -11.89 -7.86
N TYR A 96 -14.64 -11.57 -6.58
CA TYR A 96 -13.68 -11.91 -5.54
C TYR A 96 -13.59 -13.42 -5.32
N LYS A 97 -12.36 -13.95 -5.25
CA LYS A 97 -12.05 -15.38 -5.08
C LYS A 97 -11.47 -15.69 -3.70
N GLY A 98 -11.24 -14.66 -2.89
CA GLY A 98 -10.83 -14.77 -1.49
C GLY A 98 -9.66 -13.87 -1.12
N LEU A 99 -9.45 -13.80 0.19
CA LEU A 99 -8.32 -13.12 0.80
C LEU A 99 -7.35 -14.17 1.36
N TYR A 100 -6.09 -13.98 1.06
CA TYR A 100 -4.99 -14.90 1.34
C TYR A 100 -3.89 -14.23 2.16
N VAL A 101 -3.10 -15.06 2.82
CA VAL A 101 -1.78 -14.69 3.33
C VAL A 101 -0.70 -15.49 2.61
N LEU A 102 0.33 -14.82 2.12
CA LEU A 102 1.57 -15.41 1.65
C LEU A 102 2.55 -15.46 2.83
N ARG A 103 2.97 -16.67 3.19
CA ARG A 103 3.91 -16.93 4.27
C ARG A 103 4.81 -18.10 3.86
N ASN A 104 6.12 -17.94 3.99
CA ASN A 104 7.11 -18.96 3.58
C ASN A 104 6.87 -19.44 2.14
N GLY A 105 6.67 -18.52 1.19
CA GLY A 105 6.41 -18.83 -0.22
C GLY A 105 5.08 -19.52 -0.52
N LYS A 106 4.23 -19.74 0.48
CA LYS A 106 2.94 -20.43 0.34
C LYS A 106 1.75 -19.50 0.59
N GLY A 107 0.86 -19.37 -0.40
CA GLY A 107 -0.42 -18.70 -0.26
C GLY A 107 -1.42 -19.58 0.50
N THR A 108 -1.99 -19.07 1.59
CA THR A 108 -3.05 -19.73 2.36
C THR A 108 -4.29 -18.86 2.36
N LYS A 109 -5.43 -19.40 1.92
CA LYS A 109 -6.70 -18.68 1.95
C LYS A 109 -7.19 -18.52 3.39
N LEU A 110 -7.44 -17.27 3.78
CA LEU A 110 -7.97 -16.92 5.10
C LEU A 110 -9.50 -16.76 5.08
N LEU A 111 -10.03 -16.15 4.03
CA LEU A 111 -11.46 -15.84 3.89
C LEU A 111 -11.91 -16.06 2.44
N GLU A 112 -12.94 -16.88 2.24
CA GLU A 112 -13.55 -17.08 0.91
C GLU A 112 -14.19 -15.79 0.36
N ASN A 113 -14.79 -15.02 1.24
CA ASN A 113 -15.51 -13.78 0.93
C ASN A 113 -14.71 -12.52 1.30
N GLY A 114 -13.38 -12.64 1.53
CA GLY A 114 -12.49 -11.53 1.84
C GLY A 114 -12.28 -10.63 0.63
N ARG A 115 -12.17 -9.32 0.87
CA ARG A 115 -12.13 -8.30 -0.18
C ARG A 115 -11.01 -7.29 -0.03
N ASP A 116 -10.56 -7.05 1.21
CA ASP A 116 -9.51 -6.08 1.49
C ASP A 116 -8.87 -6.34 2.85
N ALA A 117 -7.73 -5.70 3.11
CA ALA A 117 -7.04 -5.76 4.38
C ALA A 117 -6.28 -4.47 4.66
N VAL A 118 -5.99 -4.21 5.93
CA VAL A 118 -5.10 -3.14 6.35
C VAL A 118 -4.22 -3.59 7.50
N ALA A 119 -2.92 -3.37 7.38
CA ALA A 119 -1.95 -3.63 8.44
C ALA A 119 -1.81 -2.40 9.35
N VAL A 120 -1.61 -2.64 10.63
CA VAL A 120 -1.24 -1.59 11.58
C VAL A 120 0.23 -1.23 11.37
N ASN A 121 0.55 0.06 11.35
CA ASN A 121 1.89 0.58 11.11
C ASN A 121 2.73 0.61 12.41
N ASP A 122 2.70 -0.48 13.19
CA ASP A 122 3.49 -0.66 14.41
C ASP A 122 4.05 -2.10 14.48
N ASP A 123 4.67 -2.45 15.59
CA ASP A 123 5.25 -3.79 15.79
C ASP A 123 4.23 -4.82 16.33
N SER A 124 2.93 -4.48 16.38
CA SER A 124 1.88 -5.36 16.94
C SER A 124 1.54 -6.56 16.07
N LYS A 125 2.00 -6.60 14.82
CA LYS A 125 1.64 -7.62 13.81
C LYS A 125 0.14 -7.73 13.56
N THR A 126 -0.61 -6.68 13.87
CA THR A 126 -2.06 -6.65 13.71
C THR A 126 -2.43 -6.33 12.27
N VAL A 127 -3.25 -7.19 11.67
CA VAL A 127 -3.82 -6.97 10.33
C VAL A 127 -5.32 -7.18 10.42
N TYR A 128 -6.08 -6.16 10.06
CA TYR A 128 -7.52 -6.23 9.93
C TYR A 128 -7.89 -6.64 8.52
N LEU A 129 -8.92 -7.50 8.42
CA LEU A 129 -9.38 -8.07 7.16
C LEU A 129 -10.85 -7.69 6.98
N ALA A 130 -11.21 -7.28 5.78
CA ALA A 130 -12.56 -6.93 5.39
C ALA A 130 -13.17 -7.99 4.48
N ALA A 131 -14.43 -8.32 4.74
CA ALA A 131 -15.16 -9.34 4.02
C ALA A 131 -16.60 -8.91 3.72
N SER A 132 -17.33 -9.69 2.92
CA SER A 132 -18.72 -9.42 2.60
C SER A 132 -19.70 -9.58 3.78
N ASP A 133 -19.22 -10.06 4.92
CA ASP A 133 -19.99 -10.30 6.13
C ASP A 133 -19.36 -9.66 7.39
N GLY A 134 -18.47 -8.69 7.22
CA GLY A 134 -17.92 -7.86 8.29
C GLY A 134 -16.40 -7.90 8.40
N LEU A 135 -15.91 -7.63 9.62
CA LEU A 135 -14.51 -7.47 9.93
C LEU A 135 -13.91 -8.70 10.60
N TYR A 136 -12.62 -8.93 10.33
CA TYR A 136 -11.81 -9.98 10.95
C TYR A 136 -10.45 -9.42 11.32
N VAL A 137 -9.73 -10.15 12.16
CA VAL A 137 -8.33 -9.90 12.49
C VAL A 137 -7.51 -11.15 12.22
N TYR A 138 -6.32 -10.99 11.68
CA TYR A 138 -5.43 -12.11 11.42
C TYR A 138 -4.82 -12.66 12.71
N ASN A 139 -5.02 -13.95 12.94
CA ASN A 139 -4.38 -14.69 14.02
C ASN A 139 -3.12 -15.36 13.46
N TYR A 140 -1.97 -14.75 13.78
CA TYR A 140 -0.68 -15.21 13.28
C TYR A 140 -0.34 -16.64 13.75
N LYS A 141 -0.63 -16.99 15.02
CA LYS A 141 -0.29 -18.28 15.62
C LYS A 141 -1.07 -19.43 14.97
N GLU A 142 -2.33 -19.22 14.68
CA GLU A 142 -3.20 -20.24 14.10
C GLU A 142 -3.33 -20.12 12.57
N ASN A 143 -2.69 -19.12 11.97
CA ASN A 143 -2.74 -18.82 10.54
C ASN A 143 -4.17 -18.79 9.98
N LYS A 144 -5.05 -18.06 10.67
CA LYS A 144 -6.49 -17.95 10.33
C LYS A 144 -7.01 -16.52 10.54
N ALA A 145 -8.20 -16.26 10.04
CA ALA A 145 -8.97 -15.06 10.33
C ALA A 145 -9.93 -15.31 11.51
N ASP A 146 -9.83 -14.51 12.56
CA ASP A 146 -10.78 -14.48 13.66
C ASP A 146 -11.74 -13.30 13.50
N LYS A 147 -13.03 -13.47 13.84
CA LYS A 147 -14.02 -12.40 13.74
C LYS A 147 -13.63 -11.21 14.62
N TYR A 148 -13.73 -9.99 14.10
CA TYR A 148 -13.44 -8.76 14.82
C TYR A 148 -14.72 -7.92 14.96
N GLY A 149 -15.12 -7.64 16.22
CA GLY A 149 -16.32 -6.90 16.52
C GLY A 149 -17.62 -7.61 16.13
N THR A 150 -18.65 -6.82 15.88
CA THR A 150 -20.03 -7.34 15.64
C THR A 150 -20.64 -6.87 14.32
N LEU A 151 -19.88 -6.11 13.52
CA LEU A 151 -20.36 -5.61 12.23
C LEU A 151 -20.51 -6.76 11.23
N THR A 152 -21.59 -6.70 10.43
CA THR A 152 -21.93 -7.70 9.41
C THR A 152 -22.08 -7.06 8.03
N ASP A 153 -21.56 -5.85 7.85
CA ASP A 153 -21.63 -5.11 6.61
C ASP A 153 -20.86 -5.82 5.50
N ASN A 154 -21.33 -5.67 4.28
CA ASN A 154 -20.61 -6.06 3.09
C ASN A 154 -19.55 -4.98 2.78
N ILE A 155 -18.30 -5.24 3.17
CA ILE A 155 -17.21 -4.27 3.11
C ILE A 155 -16.38 -4.51 1.86
N ILE A 156 -16.08 -3.45 1.12
CA ILE A 156 -15.29 -3.50 -0.13
C ILE A 156 -13.92 -2.84 0.00
N ASP A 157 -13.69 -2.02 1.04
CA ASP A 157 -12.44 -1.31 1.26
C ASP A 157 -12.28 -1.02 2.77
N ILE A 158 -11.06 -1.07 3.29
CA ILE A 158 -10.76 -0.83 4.70
C ILE A 158 -9.45 -0.05 4.86
N GLU A 159 -9.49 0.99 5.68
CA GLU A 159 -8.31 1.77 6.07
C GLU A 159 -8.27 1.97 7.58
N LYS A 160 -7.08 2.25 8.12
CA LYS A 160 -6.84 2.46 9.55
C LYS A 160 -6.07 3.74 9.79
N GLU A 161 -6.53 4.55 10.76
CA GLU A 161 -5.78 5.71 11.26
C GLU A 161 -4.45 5.26 11.91
N ASN A 162 -3.37 5.98 11.63
CA ASN A 162 -2.07 5.74 12.27
C ASN A 162 -2.10 6.21 13.73
N SER A 163 -2.76 7.33 13.99
CA SER A 163 -2.80 8.00 15.31
C SER A 163 -3.75 7.36 16.30
N SER A 164 -4.66 6.47 15.89
CA SER A 164 -5.69 5.90 16.77
C SER A 164 -6.09 4.48 16.36
N ASN A 165 -6.99 3.83 17.13
CA ASN A 165 -7.56 2.51 16.80
C ASN A 165 -8.82 2.60 15.94
N VAL A 166 -8.97 3.68 15.17
CA VAL A 166 -10.10 3.89 14.29
C VAL A 166 -9.86 3.19 12.95
N LEU A 167 -10.88 2.49 12.47
CA LEU A 167 -10.95 1.97 11.12
C LEU A 167 -11.96 2.78 10.29
N TYR A 168 -11.70 2.92 9.01
CA TYR A 168 -12.69 3.36 8.03
C TYR A 168 -13.02 2.20 7.12
N ILE A 169 -14.30 2.01 6.84
CA ILE A 169 -14.78 1.00 5.91
C ILE A 169 -15.62 1.64 4.82
N VAL A 170 -15.49 1.13 3.61
CA VAL A 170 -16.42 1.41 2.50
C VAL A 170 -17.29 0.17 2.31
N THR A 171 -18.59 0.35 2.30
CA THR A 171 -19.55 -0.75 2.05
C THR A 171 -19.82 -0.91 0.55
N ASP A 172 -20.45 -2.01 0.17
CA ASP A 172 -20.93 -2.28 -1.21
C ASP A 172 -21.98 -1.26 -1.71
N LYS A 173 -22.50 -0.43 -0.79
CA LYS A 173 -23.36 0.72 -1.11
C LYS A 173 -22.58 2.00 -1.32
N HIS A 174 -21.24 1.92 -1.34
CA HIS A 174 -20.33 3.07 -1.46
C HIS A 174 -20.49 4.11 -0.33
N GLU A 175 -20.96 3.66 0.83
CA GLU A 175 -21.06 4.46 2.05
C GLU A 175 -19.82 4.23 2.90
N VAL A 176 -19.28 5.32 3.46
CA VAL A 176 -18.10 5.29 4.34
C VAL A 176 -18.54 5.38 5.80
N TYR A 177 -17.99 4.51 6.62
CA TYR A 177 -18.21 4.52 8.06
C TYR A 177 -16.88 4.54 8.81
N LYS A 178 -16.86 5.34 9.89
CA LYS A 178 -15.85 5.31 10.93
C LYS A 178 -16.24 4.22 11.93
N VAL A 179 -15.34 3.28 12.20
CA VAL A 179 -15.54 2.14 13.10
C VAL A 179 -14.67 2.31 14.34
N THR A 180 -15.27 2.17 15.51
CA THR A 180 -14.65 2.31 16.83
C THR A 180 -15.06 1.16 17.74
N ASP A 181 -14.63 1.23 19.01
CA ASP A 181 -15.04 0.32 20.08
C ASP A 181 -14.82 -1.15 19.67
N GLU A 182 -13.58 -1.44 19.19
CA GLU A 182 -13.16 -2.78 18.77
C GLU A 182 -14.11 -3.42 17.72
N GLY A 183 -14.53 -2.64 16.73
CA GLY A 183 -15.38 -3.13 15.64
C GLY A 183 -16.86 -3.33 16.01
N THR A 184 -17.30 -2.77 17.14
CA THR A 184 -18.71 -2.91 17.59
C THR A 184 -19.57 -1.70 17.26
N LYS A 185 -18.98 -0.54 16.99
CA LYS A 185 -19.69 0.71 16.71
C LYS A 185 -19.25 1.31 15.38
N LYS A 186 -20.20 1.74 14.60
CA LYS A 186 -19.92 2.49 13.36
C LYS A 186 -20.70 3.80 13.31
N THR A 187 -20.10 4.82 12.72
CA THR A 187 -20.70 6.14 12.48
C THR A 187 -20.48 6.53 11.04
N LYS A 188 -21.53 6.90 10.32
CA LYS A 188 -21.44 7.28 8.90
C LYS A 188 -20.63 8.58 8.75
N VAL A 189 -19.75 8.61 7.77
CA VAL A 189 -19.00 9.81 7.41
C VAL A 189 -19.80 10.58 6.34
N GLU A 190 -20.70 11.44 6.79
CA GLU A 190 -21.67 12.14 5.93
C GLU A 190 -21.05 13.03 4.83
N LYS A 191 -19.80 13.44 5.02
CA LYS A 191 -19.06 14.27 4.07
C LYS A 191 -18.61 13.51 2.83
N ILE A 192 -18.52 12.18 2.88
CA ILE A 192 -18.10 11.31 1.78
C ILE A 192 -19.36 10.73 1.12
N LYS A 193 -19.44 10.86 -0.19
CA LYS A 193 -20.56 10.36 -0.98
C LYS A 193 -20.08 9.42 -2.06
N ASN A 194 -20.70 8.25 -2.17
CA ASN A 194 -20.46 7.27 -3.22
C ASN A 194 -18.97 6.94 -3.44
N ALA A 195 -18.22 6.71 -2.35
CA ALA A 195 -16.81 6.39 -2.41
C ALA A 195 -16.57 5.07 -3.16
N GLN A 196 -15.76 5.11 -4.21
CA GLN A 196 -15.33 3.92 -4.94
C GLN A 196 -14.06 3.32 -4.35
N GLN A 197 -13.21 4.16 -3.78
CA GLN A 197 -12.00 3.80 -3.08
C GLN A 197 -11.67 4.88 -2.05
N LEU A 198 -11.02 4.47 -0.97
CA LEU A 198 -10.57 5.33 0.12
C LEU A 198 -9.14 4.94 0.49
N VAL A 199 -8.29 5.93 0.73
CA VAL A 199 -6.91 5.73 1.20
C VAL A 199 -6.58 6.80 2.24
N LEU A 200 -5.89 6.41 3.30
CA LEU A 200 -5.31 7.34 4.28
C LEU A 200 -3.81 7.52 4.03
N ASP A 201 -3.33 8.77 4.17
CA ASP A 201 -1.89 9.04 4.30
C ASP A 201 -1.42 8.79 5.74
N TYR A 202 -0.13 9.02 6.00
CA TYR A 202 0.45 8.78 7.32
C TYR A 202 0.07 9.83 8.37
N SER A 203 -0.50 10.96 7.95
CA SER A 203 -1.07 12.00 8.80
C SER A 203 -2.58 11.87 9.01
N ASP A 204 -3.17 10.72 8.64
CA ASP A 204 -4.59 10.41 8.74
C ASP A 204 -5.52 11.31 7.89
N ASN A 205 -4.98 11.99 6.88
CA ASN A 205 -5.82 12.65 5.89
C ASN A 205 -6.51 11.57 5.02
N ILE A 206 -7.80 11.77 4.74
CA ILE A 206 -8.61 10.81 3.99
C ILE A 206 -8.69 11.26 2.53
N TYR A 207 -8.20 10.42 1.63
CA TYR A 207 -8.33 10.60 0.18
C TYR A 207 -9.35 9.63 -0.35
N TYR A 208 -10.22 10.08 -1.24
CA TYR A 208 -11.22 9.22 -1.87
C TYR A 208 -11.60 9.77 -3.25
N TYR A 209 -12.19 8.92 -4.08
CA TYR A 209 -12.90 9.36 -5.28
C TYR A 209 -14.27 8.71 -5.35
N GLY A 210 -15.21 9.40 -6.00
CA GLY A 210 -16.57 8.92 -6.24
C GLY A 210 -16.78 8.44 -7.69
N GLU A 211 -18.03 8.33 -8.11
CA GLU A 211 -18.41 7.93 -9.48
C GLU A 211 -17.88 8.88 -10.56
N ASP A 212 -17.65 10.15 -10.21
CA ASP A 212 -17.06 11.15 -11.09
C ASP A 212 -15.57 10.93 -11.36
N LYS A 213 -14.95 9.94 -10.70
CA LYS A 213 -13.52 9.61 -10.78
C LYS A 213 -12.61 10.80 -10.45
N GLN A 214 -13.14 11.80 -9.77
CA GLN A 214 -12.36 12.93 -9.29
C GLN A 214 -11.95 12.73 -7.84
N PRO A 215 -10.68 12.91 -7.49
CA PRO A 215 -10.23 12.73 -6.12
C PRO A 215 -10.56 13.94 -5.25
N TYR A 216 -10.74 13.63 -3.97
CA TYR A 216 -10.98 14.57 -2.88
C TYR A 216 -10.08 14.23 -1.70
N VAL A 217 -9.72 15.23 -0.90
CA VAL A 217 -9.08 15.02 0.41
C VAL A 217 -9.94 15.62 1.51
N ILE A 218 -10.03 14.91 2.63
CA ILE A 218 -10.61 15.40 3.89
C ILE A 218 -9.50 15.48 4.92
N ASN A 219 -9.35 16.64 5.52
CA ASN A 219 -8.43 16.89 6.62
C ASN A 219 -9.07 17.82 7.64
N ALA A 220 -8.29 18.36 8.59
CA ALA A 220 -8.77 19.30 9.60
C ALA A 220 -9.38 20.60 9.01
N GLU A 221 -8.95 21.00 7.82
CA GLU A 221 -9.46 22.20 7.12
C GLU A 221 -10.77 21.96 6.37
N GLY A 222 -11.19 20.71 6.21
CA GLY A 222 -12.44 20.31 5.57
C GLY A 222 -12.25 19.40 4.35
N VAL A 223 -13.21 19.46 3.41
CA VAL A 223 -13.20 18.69 2.15
C VAL A 223 -12.68 19.57 1.03
N LYS A 224 -11.69 19.10 0.29
CA LYS A 224 -11.13 19.79 -0.89
C LYS A 224 -11.17 18.85 -2.09
N LYS A 225 -11.64 19.34 -3.23
CA LYS A 225 -11.52 18.69 -4.53
C LYS A 225 -10.18 19.05 -5.15
N PHE A 226 -9.49 18.09 -5.71
CA PHE A 226 -8.27 18.35 -6.46
C PHE A 226 -8.56 19.02 -7.80
N VAL A 227 -7.69 19.93 -8.20
CA VAL A 227 -7.77 20.66 -9.46
C VAL A 227 -6.56 20.36 -10.34
N GLY A 228 -6.68 20.60 -11.66
CA GLY A 228 -5.58 20.36 -12.60
C GLY A 228 -5.42 18.89 -13.03
N LEU A 229 -6.39 18.05 -12.70
CA LEU A 229 -6.45 16.65 -13.14
C LEU A 229 -7.33 16.50 -14.39
N PRO A 230 -7.21 15.39 -15.16
CA PRO A 230 -8.10 15.10 -16.27
C PRO A 230 -9.56 15.08 -15.84
N GLU A 231 -10.46 15.72 -16.62
CA GLU A 231 -11.86 15.88 -16.25
C GLU A 231 -12.69 14.58 -16.40
N ASN A 232 -12.36 13.76 -17.40
CA ASN A 232 -13.11 12.53 -17.73
C ASN A 232 -12.15 11.35 -17.95
N PRO A 233 -11.43 10.89 -16.92
CA PRO A 233 -10.53 9.75 -17.04
C PRO A 233 -11.33 8.46 -17.27
N THR A 234 -10.79 7.54 -18.06
CA THR A 234 -11.38 6.21 -18.28
C THR A 234 -11.20 5.32 -17.07
N SER A 235 -10.06 5.44 -16.39
CA SER A 235 -9.74 4.69 -15.17
C SER A 235 -8.98 5.55 -14.18
N VAL A 236 -9.23 5.33 -12.89
CA VAL A 236 -8.49 5.96 -11.80
C VAL A 236 -8.22 4.97 -10.67
N THR A 237 -7.14 5.19 -9.92
CA THR A 237 -6.79 4.41 -8.74
C THR A 237 -6.01 5.28 -7.77
N LEU A 238 -6.37 5.26 -6.49
CA LEU A 238 -5.53 5.73 -5.39
C LEU A 238 -4.58 4.61 -4.99
N ILE A 239 -3.33 4.94 -4.76
CA ILE A 239 -2.33 3.97 -4.28
C ILE A 239 -2.02 4.33 -2.83
N LYS A 240 -2.06 3.33 -1.94
CA LYS A 240 -1.64 3.54 -0.55
C LYS A 240 -0.20 4.05 -0.55
N PRO A 241 0.08 5.22 0.08
CA PRO A 241 1.41 5.79 0.04
C PRO A 241 2.40 4.86 0.75
N PRO A 242 3.62 4.70 0.22
CA PRO A 242 4.69 4.07 0.97
C PRO A 242 5.04 4.92 2.20
N PHE A 243 5.59 4.31 3.24
CA PHE A 243 5.88 4.95 4.53
C PHE A 243 6.81 6.18 4.46
N VAL A 244 7.51 6.35 3.34
CA VAL A 244 8.39 7.50 3.07
C VAL A 244 7.65 8.73 2.56
N MET A 245 6.34 8.60 2.27
CA MET A 245 5.46 9.68 1.78
C MET A 245 4.45 10.04 2.86
N GLU A 246 4.71 11.10 3.64
CA GLU A 246 3.89 11.42 4.82
C GLU A 246 2.53 12.04 4.47
N ASP A 247 2.50 13.11 3.67
CA ASP A 247 1.32 13.95 3.43
C ASP A 247 0.86 13.97 1.96
N CYS A 248 1.09 12.88 1.24
CA CYS A 248 0.61 12.75 -0.13
C CYS A 248 0.24 11.32 -0.50
N VAL A 249 -0.60 11.19 -1.52
CA VAL A 249 -1.09 9.90 -2.02
C VAL A 249 -0.86 9.84 -3.53
N PRO A 250 -0.21 8.79 -4.05
CA PRO A 250 -0.12 8.58 -5.49
C PRO A 250 -1.51 8.28 -6.08
N PHE A 251 -1.81 8.91 -7.19
CA PHE A 251 -3.06 8.77 -7.93
C PHE A 251 -2.77 8.50 -9.39
N VAL A 252 -3.27 7.38 -9.88
CA VAL A 252 -3.17 7.03 -11.29
C VAL A 252 -4.45 7.45 -11.99
N SER A 253 -4.32 8.29 -13.01
CA SER A 253 -5.39 8.67 -13.92
C SER A 253 -5.02 8.27 -15.33
N ASP A 254 -5.73 7.30 -15.88
CA ASP A 254 -5.40 6.60 -17.11
C ASP A 254 -3.97 6.01 -17.06
N ASP A 255 -3.03 6.58 -17.77
CA ASP A 255 -1.63 6.14 -17.82
C ASP A 255 -0.67 7.10 -17.09
N LYS A 256 -1.17 8.15 -16.44
CA LYS A 256 -0.38 9.18 -15.74
C LYS A 256 -0.48 9.01 -14.24
N VAL A 257 0.64 9.24 -13.57
CA VAL A 257 0.73 9.24 -12.12
C VAL A 257 0.80 10.67 -11.60
N TYR A 258 -0.02 10.97 -10.61
CA TYR A 258 -0.05 12.25 -9.91
C TYR A 258 0.24 12.03 -8.42
N TYR A 259 0.85 13.00 -7.77
CA TYR A 259 0.92 13.08 -6.32
C TYR A 259 -0.14 14.05 -5.83
N LEU A 260 -1.03 13.56 -4.98
CA LEU A 260 -2.11 14.35 -4.36
C LEU A 260 -1.66 14.76 -2.97
N ASN A 261 -1.49 16.06 -2.74
CA ASN A 261 -1.02 16.58 -1.45
C ASN A 261 -2.20 16.92 -0.52
N ALA A 262 -2.02 16.79 0.80
CA ALA A 262 -3.05 17.07 1.81
C ALA A 262 -3.63 18.49 1.74
N ASN A 263 -2.91 19.45 1.18
CA ASN A 263 -3.40 20.81 0.96
C ASN A 263 -4.39 20.96 -0.21
N GLY A 264 -4.65 19.88 -0.97
CA GLY A 264 -5.56 19.88 -2.13
C GLY A 264 -4.88 20.18 -3.47
N THR A 265 -3.56 20.27 -3.53
CA THR A 265 -2.81 20.43 -4.79
C THR A 265 -2.43 19.07 -5.38
N SER A 266 -2.30 19.01 -6.69
CA SER A 266 -1.78 17.85 -7.40
C SER A 266 -0.53 18.21 -8.19
N GLN A 267 0.38 17.25 -8.32
CA GLN A 267 1.59 17.35 -9.12
C GLN A 267 1.68 16.15 -10.06
N LEU A 268 1.88 16.40 -11.36
CA LEU A 268 2.16 15.34 -12.32
C LEU A 268 3.56 14.77 -12.04
N SER A 269 3.67 13.45 -11.98
CA SER A 269 4.96 12.78 -11.85
C SER A 269 5.64 12.59 -13.21
N GLU A 270 6.90 12.23 -13.18
CA GLU A 270 7.69 11.85 -14.37
C GLU A 270 7.36 10.43 -14.89
N PHE A 271 6.38 9.73 -14.27
CA PHE A 271 6.04 8.35 -14.63
C PHE A 271 4.81 8.28 -15.54
N GLN A 272 4.92 7.46 -16.58
CA GLN A 272 3.79 7.05 -17.41
C GLN A 272 3.67 5.52 -17.41
N LEU A 273 2.48 5.01 -17.09
CA LEU A 273 2.20 3.59 -16.96
C LEU A 273 1.60 3.02 -18.24
N LYS A 274 2.40 2.46 -19.14
CA LYS A 274 1.87 1.67 -20.28
C LYS A 274 1.33 0.32 -19.81
N VAL A 275 1.86 -0.18 -18.71
CA VAL A 275 1.39 -1.36 -17.99
C VAL A 275 1.09 -0.95 -16.56
N LYS A 276 -0.07 -1.36 -16.05
CA LYS A 276 -0.53 -0.98 -14.71
C LYS A 276 -0.46 -2.18 -13.79
N PRO A 277 0.32 -2.12 -12.69
CA PRO A 277 0.15 -3.05 -11.59
C PRO A 277 -1.28 -2.96 -11.06
N THR A 278 -1.85 -4.10 -10.68
CA THR A 278 -3.19 -4.17 -10.09
C THR A 278 -3.19 -3.88 -8.59
N ALA A 279 -2.04 -4.03 -7.94
CA ALA A 279 -1.84 -3.69 -6.53
C ALA A 279 -0.35 -3.42 -6.24
N TYR A 280 -0.09 -2.72 -5.14
CA TYR A 280 1.23 -2.28 -4.70
C TYR A 280 1.33 -2.29 -3.17
N GLY A 281 2.52 -2.59 -2.66
CA GLY A 281 2.86 -2.44 -1.23
C GLY A 281 4.37 -2.35 -1.04
N MET A 282 4.80 -1.72 0.06
CA MET A 282 6.21 -1.56 0.42
C MET A 282 6.46 -1.97 1.86
N GLU A 283 7.54 -2.69 2.09
CA GLU A 283 8.06 -3.06 3.40
C GLU A 283 9.13 -2.06 3.87
N ALA A 284 9.32 -1.93 5.19
CA ALA A 284 10.21 -0.92 5.78
C ALA A 284 11.70 -1.07 5.40
N ALA A 285 12.15 -2.25 4.98
CA ALA A 285 13.50 -2.46 4.46
C ALA A 285 13.66 -2.04 2.99
N LEU A 286 12.73 -1.23 2.46
CA LEU A 286 12.69 -0.80 1.07
C LEU A 286 12.55 -1.99 0.09
N ILE A 287 11.66 -2.91 0.41
CA ILE A 287 11.26 -3.97 -0.50
C ILE A 287 9.88 -3.64 -1.05
N ASP A 288 9.83 -3.43 -2.35
CA ASP A 288 8.58 -3.17 -3.08
C ASP A 288 7.96 -4.46 -3.57
N TYR A 289 6.65 -4.52 -3.48
CA TYR A 289 5.83 -5.59 -4.03
C TYR A 289 4.80 -5.02 -4.99
N PHE A 290 4.72 -5.62 -6.17
CA PHE A 290 3.77 -5.27 -7.20
C PHE A 290 2.96 -6.49 -7.61
N ALA A 291 1.66 -6.32 -7.82
CA ALA A 291 0.83 -7.34 -8.45
C ALA A 291 0.62 -7.01 -9.93
N TYR A 292 0.92 -7.96 -10.82
CA TYR A 292 0.68 -7.84 -12.24
C TYR A 292 0.46 -9.22 -12.87
N LYS A 293 -0.58 -9.39 -13.70
CA LYS A 293 -0.91 -10.65 -14.40
C LYS A 293 -0.84 -11.87 -13.48
N LYS A 294 -1.56 -11.87 -12.37
CA LYS A 294 -1.62 -12.94 -11.35
C LYS A 294 -0.33 -13.18 -10.56
N HIS A 295 0.73 -12.41 -10.80
CA HIS A 295 1.99 -12.56 -10.10
C HIS A 295 2.18 -11.46 -9.05
N ILE A 296 2.86 -11.81 -7.96
CA ILE A 296 3.48 -10.86 -7.04
C ILE A 296 4.96 -10.81 -7.39
N TYR A 297 5.43 -9.62 -7.73
CA TYR A 297 6.84 -9.32 -7.99
C TYR A 297 7.46 -8.67 -6.75
N GLU A 298 8.68 -9.06 -6.43
CA GLU A 298 9.45 -8.49 -5.32
C GLU A 298 10.67 -7.74 -5.87
N VAL A 299 10.81 -6.47 -5.49
CA VAL A 299 11.93 -5.62 -5.89
C VAL A 299 12.62 -5.10 -4.63
N ASN A 300 13.81 -5.60 -4.36
CA ASN A 300 14.62 -5.13 -3.23
C ASN A 300 15.40 -3.87 -3.62
N LEU A 301 14.83 -2.69 -3.30
CA LEU A 301 15.43 -1.40 -3.60
C LEU A 301 16.74 -1.18 -2.87
N LEU A 302 16.81 -1.59 -1.60
CA LEU A 302 18.02 -1.47 -0.82
C LEU A 302 19.17 -2.23 -1.47
N ALA A 303 18.93 -3.47 -1.94
CA ALA A 303 19.95 -4.25 -2.63
C ALA A 303 20.40 -3.59 -3.95
N ILE A 304 19.47 -2.95 -4.66
CA ILE A 304 19.77 -2.22 -5.89
C ILE A 304 20.63 -0.99 -5.59
N ILE A 305 20.19 -0.13 -4.65
CA ILE A 305 20.94 1.06 -4.22
C ILE A 305 22.35 0.68 -3.75
N VAL A 306 22.46 -0.35 -2.91
CA VAL A 306 23.76 -0.84 -2.43
C VAL A 306 24.60 -1.43 -3.57
N GLY A 307 23.99 -2.11 -4.53
CA GLY A 307 24.67 -2.66 -5.71
C GLY A 307 25.29 -1.59 -6.60
N GLU A 308 24.59 -0.47 -6.82
CA GLU A 308 25.11 0.65 -7.62
C GLU A 308 26.19 1.47 -6.90
N ILE A 309 26.08 1.60 -5.57
CA ILE A 309 27.06 2.33 -4.76
C ILE A 309 28.33 1.48 -4.52
N LYS A 310 28.29 0.15 -4.71
CA LYS A 310 29.49 -0.72 -4.55
C LYS A 310 30.68 -0.30 -5.41
N ASP A 311 30.40 0.35 -6.53
CA ASP A 311 31.47 0.91 -7.39
C ASP A 311 32.05 2.22 -6.83
N PHE A 312 31.48 2.79 -5.75
CA PHE A 312 31.86 4.11 -5.19
C PHE A 312 32.21 4.12 -3.71
N VAL A 313 31.81 3.16 -2.87
CA VAL A 313 31.98 3.23 -1.39
C VAL A 313 32.21 1.85 -0.74
N GLU A 314 33.10 1.79 0.25
CA GLU A 314 33.32 0.59 1.06
C GLU A 314 32.04 0.10 1.78
N VAL A 315 31.78 -1.20 1.68
CA VAL A 315 30.55 -1.91 2.10
C VAL A 315 30.15 -1.71 3.58
N ASN A 316 31.07 -1.30 4.46
CA ASN A 316 30.82 -1.10 5.90
C ASN A 316 29.95 0.13 6.20
N PHE A 317 30.11 1.23 5.46
CA PHE A 317 29.32 2.45 5.63
C PHE A 317 27.81 2.23 5.39
N LEU A 318 27.47 1.33 4.48
CA LEU A 318 26.07 1.07 4.10
C LEU A 318 25.35 0.13 5.07
N LYS A 319 26.05 -0.82 5.71
CA LYS A 319 25.48 -1.62 6.80
C LYS A 319 25.07 -0.73 7.98
N ASP A 320 25.91 0.24 8.33
CA ASP A 320 25.61 1.20 9.40
C ASP A 320 24.43 2.14 9.01
N LYS A 321 24.35 2.51 7.72
CA LYS A 321 23.25 3.36 7.21
C LYS A 321 21.93 2.61 7.08
N ALA A 322 21.93 1.34 6.66
CA ALA A 322 20.74 0.50 6.63
C ALA A 322 20.11 0.36 8.03
N SER A 323 20.97 0.13 9.05
CA SER A 323 20.53 0.14 10.45
C SER A 323 20.00 1.50 10.91
N SER A 324 20.57 2.60 10.41
CA SER A 324 20.11 3.96 10.70
C SER A 324 18.76 4.28 10.04
N ILE A 325 18.56 3.90 8.78
CA ILE A 325 17.30 4.05 8.05
C ILE A 325 16.20 3.24 8.73
N GLN A 326 16.50 2.00 9.10
CA GLN A 326 15.60 1.15 9.88
C GLN A 326 15.28 1.76 11.26
N SER A 327 16.26 2.39 11.92
CA SER A 327 16.05 3.07 13.19
C SER A 327 15.28 4.39 13.05
N ILE A 328 15.40 5.10 11.93
CA ILE A 328 14.65 6.32 11.62
C ILE A 328 13.18 5.94 11.32
N ALA A 329 12.94 4.92 10.53
CA ALA A 329 11.60 4.38 10.30
C ALA A 329 10.92 3.93 11.61
N THR A 330 11.70 3.37 12.54
CA THR A 330 11.22 2.96 13.87
C THR A 330 11.03 4.16 14.82
N ARG A 331 11.88 5.20 14.76
CA ARG A 331 11.81 6.39 15.62
C ARG A 331 10.69 7.36 15.22
N SER A 332 10.41 7.51 13.93
CA SER A 332 9.24 8.30 13.50
C SER A 332 7.93 7.73 14.03
N ARG A 333 7.90 6.42 14.32
CA ARG A 333 6.76 5.76 14.98
C ARG A 333 6.67 6.04 16.47
N SER A 334 7.80 6.13 17.20
CA SER A 334 7.80 6.37 18.65
C SER A 334 7.64 7.84 19.05
N GLY A 335 7.85 8.77 18.12
CA GLY A 335 7.66 10.21 18.33
C GLY A 335 6.23 10.71 18.13
N LEU A 336 5.29 9.85 17.72
CA LEU A 336 3.88 10.19 17.51
C LEU A 336 2.98 9.86 18.72
N HIS A 337 3.56 9.47 19.85
CA HIS A 337 2.82 9.40 21.12
C HIS A 337 3.15 10.62 21.98
N PRO A 338 2.11 11.46 22.34
CA PRO A 338 2.26 12.54 23.29
C PRO A 338 2.56 12.01 24.70
#